data_cd8eba145e36ed9156df8de335d5fe52
#
_entry.id   cd8eba145e36ed9156df8de335d5fe52
#
_cell.length_a   1.000
_cell.length_b   1.000
_cell.length_c   1.000
_cell.angle_alpha   90.00
_cell.angle_beta   90.00
_cell.angle_gamma   90.00
#
_symmetry.space_group_name_H-M   'P 1'
#
loop_
_entity.id
_entity.type
_entity.pdbx_description
1 polymer ?
#
loop_
_entity_poly.entity_id
_entity_poly.type
_entity_poly.pdbx_seq_one_letter_code
_entity_poly.pdbx_strand_id
1 'polypeptide(L)'
;MDFTVIRSKRKSLSIEIKKGEVLVRAPKRTKDKEIEKFLLLKKDWIEKHLEIYKERNKNLIPFTDDEIKEFTRKAKEIIPERVNFYAEKIGVIYNRITIRHQKTRWGSCSSAGNLNFNCLLVLFPLEVIDSVIVHELCHRKQMNHSKNFYDEIEKIFPEYKKYHKYLSDNGGQYLRRLP
;
A
#
# COMPACT_ATOMS: atom_id res chain seq x y z
N MET A 1 13.68 -24.67 9.94
CA MET A 1 12.90 -23.49 9.49
C MET A 1 13.13 -23.34 8.01
N ASP A 2 12.08 -23.43 7.21
CA ASP A 2 12.18 -23.27 5.75
C ASP A 2 12.31 -21.79 5.39
N PHE A 3 13.20 -21.47 4.49
CA PHE A 3 13.42 -20.10 4.02
C PHE A 3 13.85 -20.07 2.55
N THR A 4 13.53 -18.97 1.88
CA THR A 4 13.97 -18.71 0.49
C THR A 4 15.01 -17.61 0.49
N VAL A 5 16.09 -17.77 -0.29
CA VAL A 5 17.14 -16.76 -0.44
C VAL A 5 17.08 -16.10 -1.81
N ILE A 6 16.94 -14.76 -1.82
CA ILE A 6 17.09 -13.94 -3.02
C ILE A 6 18.40 -13.16 -2.95
N ARG A 7 19.30 -13.44 -3.88
CA ARG A 7 20.59 -12.77 -4.01
C ARG A 7 20.54 -11.63 -5.04
N SER A 8 21.02 -10.45 -4.67
CA SER A 8 20.98 -9.27 -5.54
C SER A 8 22.18 -8.34 -5.30
N LYS A 9 22.27 -7.25 -6.07
CA LYS A 9 23.31 -6.19 -5.91
C LYS A 9 22.99 -5.28 -4.70
N ARG A 10 22.83 -5.85 -3.53
CA ARG A 10 22.60 -5.12 -2.27
C ARG A 10 23.82 -5.21 -1.35
N LYS A 11 23.88 -4.33 -0.35
CA LYS A 11 25.01 -4.25 0.59
C LYS A 11 24.75 -4.93 1.95
N SER A 12 23.50 -5.30 2.25
CA SER A 12 23.11 -5.82 3.57
C SER A 12 22.16 -7.00 3.46
N LEU A 13 22.15 -7.85 4.51
CA LEU A 13 21.15 -8.88 4.73
C LEU A 13 19.84 -8.27 5.25
N SER A 14 18.71 -8.81 4.84
CA SER A 14 17.42 -8.53 5.46
C SER A 14 16.52 -9.75 5.43
N ILE A 15 15.60 -9.82 6.39
CA ILE A 15 14.56 -10.85 6.50
C ILE A 15 13.21 -10.15 6.28
N GLU A 16 12.35 -10.82 5.55
CA GLU A 16 10.98 -10.42 5.28
C GLU A 16 10.07 -11.63 5.47
N ILE A 17 8.94 -11.47 6.16
CA ILE A 17 7.89 -12.49 6.17
C ILE A 17 6.91 -12.16 5.04
N LYS A 18 6.86 -13.02 4.03
CA LYS A 18 6.02 -12.83 2.85
C LYS A 18 5.17 -14.07 2.62
N LYS A 19 3.85 -13.90 2.60
CA LYS A 19 2.88 -15.01 2.47
C LYS A 19 3.06 -16.15 3.49
N GLY A 20 3.55 -15.81 4.69
CA GLY A 20 3.82 -16.81 5.74
C GLY A 20 5.14 -17.55 5.58
N GLU A 21 5.95 -17.19 4.60
CA GLU A 21 7.28 -17.77 4.35
C GLU A 21 8.38 -16.78 4.75
N VAL A 22 9.51 -17.32 5.18
CA VAL A 22 10.71 -16.53 5.51
C VAL A 22 11.50 -16.28 4.24
N LEU A 23 11.59 -15.01 3.84
CA LEU A 23 12.36 -14.57 2.69
C LEU A 23 13.62 -13.82 3.14
N VAL A 24 14.78 -14.34 2.79
CA VAL A 24 16.08 -13.69 3.05
C VAL A 24 16.56 -13.00 1.79
N ARG A 25 16.84 -11.70 1.88
CA ARG A 25 17.48 -10.97 0.80
C ARG A 25 18.94 -10.76 1.15
N ALA A 26 19.85 -11.25 0.30
CA ALA A 26 21.29 -11.25 0.55
C ALA A 26 22.09 -10.60 -0.58
N PRO A 27 23.26 -10.01 -0.29
CA PRO A 27 24.26 -9.68 -1.30
C PRO A 27 24.70 -10.91 -2.09
N LYS A 28 25.09 -10.74 -3.38
CA LYS A 28 25.49 -11.87 -4.23
C LYS A 28 26.61 -12.72 -3.66
N ARG A 29 27.55 -12.10 -2.93
CA ARG A 29 28.77 -12.75 -2.40
C ARG A 29 28.64 -13.28 -0.98
N THR A 30 27.49 -13.13 -0.32
CA THR A 30 27.27 -13.62 1.07
C THR A 30 27.28 -15.14 1.08
N LYS A 31 28.07 -15.74 1.96
CA LYS A 31 28.17 -17.21 2.14
C LYS A 31 26.92 -17.74 2.85
N ASP A 32 26.53 -18.97 2.56
CA ASP A 32 25.35 -19.60 3.19
C ASP A 32 25.47 -19.67 4.72
N LYS A 33 26.66 -19.98 5.23
CA LYS A 33 26.94 -19.95 6.69
C LYS A 33 26.66 -18.58 7.35
N GLU A 34 26.87 -17.48 6.64
CA GLU A 34 26.57 -16.12 7.15
C GLU A 34 25.07 -15.90 7.19
N ILE A 35 24.33 -16.41 6.19
CA ILE A 35 22.86 -16.35 6.16
C ILE A 35 22.29 -17.17 7.31
N GLU A 36 22.76 -18.40 7.52
CA GLU A 36 22.33 -19.27 8.62
C GLU A 36 22.59 -18.62 9.99
N LYS A 37 23.79 -18.07 10.20
CA LYS A 37 24.11 -17.33 11.43
C LYS A 37 23.18 -16.12 11.63
N PHE A 38 22.88 -15.39 10.57
CA PHE A 38 21.97 -14.24 10.64
C PHE A 38 20.54 -14.68 10.97
N LEU A 39 20.05 -15.77 10.38
CA LEU A 39 18.75 -16.36 10.69
C LEU A 39 18.67 -16.81 12.16
N LEU A 40 19.73 -17.44 12.67
CA LEU A 40 19.80 -17.87 14.06
C LEU A 40 19.74 -16.69 15.03
N LEU A 41 20.48 -15.62 14.75
CA LEU A 41 20.43 -14.37 15.54
C LEU A 41 19.06 -13.68 15.53
N LYS A 42 18.24 -13.94 14.50
CA LYS A 42 16.91 -13.34 14.32
C LYS A 42 15.77 -14.33 14.58
N LYS A 43 16.06 -15.50 15.14
CA LYS A 43 15.10 -16.58 15.34
C LYS A 43 13.83 -16.12 16.05
N ASP A 44 13.97 -15.49 17.21
CA ASP A 44 12.82 -15.02 18.02
C ASP A 44 11.98 -13.98 17.27
N TRP A 45 12.64 -13.08 16.54
CA TRP A 45 11.97 -12.11 15.68
C TRP A 45 11.17 -12.81 14.58
N ILE A 46 11.74 -13.83 13.93
CA ILE A 46 11.10 -14.59 12.85
C ILE A 46 9.86 -15.32 13.39
N GLU A 47 10.03 -16.07 14.49
CA GLU A 47 8.96 -16.85 15.13
C GLU A 47 7.79 -15.94 15.54
N LYS A 48 8.09 -14.83 16.21
CA LYS A 48 7.07 -13.82 16.58
C LYS A 48 6.32 -13.28 15.37
N HIS A 49 7.02 -12.95 14.27
CA HIS A 49 6.37 -12.37 13.10
C HIS A 49 5.60 -13.40 12.26
N LEU A 50 6.03 -14.67 12.25
CA LEU A 50 5.27 -15.76 11.67
C LEU A 50 3.96 -16.00 12.44
N GLU A 51 3.99 -15.94 13.78
CA GLU A 51 2.81 -16.07 14.62
C GLU A 51 1.85 -14.91 14.39
N ILE A 52 2.34 -13.67 14.39
CA ILE A 52 1.53 -12.49 14.04
C ILE A 52 0.90 -12.63 12.65
N TYR A 53 1.66 -13.17 11.68
CA TYR A 53 1.14 -13.40 10.34
C TYR A 53 0.01 -14.45 10.36
N LYS A 54 0.20 -15.58 11.06
CA LYS A 54 -0.82 -16.63 11.19
C LYS A 54 -2.09 -16.10 11.84
N GLU A 55 -1.98 -15.43 12.98
CA GLU A 55 -3.14 -14.85 13.68
C GLU A 55 -3.90 -13.83 12.81
N ARG A 56 -3.17 -12.94 12.11
CA ARG A 56 -3.78 -11.94 11.22
C ARG A 56 -4.51 -12.54 10.01
N ASN A 57 -4.20 -13.79 9.64
CA ASN A 57 -4.75 -14.44 8.46
C ASN A 57 -5.63 -15.67 8.79
N LYS A 58 -5.76 -16.05 10.07
CA LYS A 58 -6.46 -17.26 10.53
C LYS A 58 -7.90 -17.36 10.03
N ASN A 59 -8.62 -16.23 9.95
CA ASN A 59 -10.01 -16.15 9.52
C ASN A 59 -10.17 -15.29 8.26
N LEU A 60 -9.12 -15.16 7.45
CA LEU A 60 -9.16 -14.30 6.28
C LEU A 60 -9.89 -15.03 5.14
N ILE A 61 -11.09 -14.56 4.81
CA ILE A 61 -11.84 -15.03 3.64
C ILE A 61 -11.42 -14.15 2.45
N PRO A 62 -10.78 -14.71 1.40
CA PRO A 62 -10.45 -13.94 0.20
C PRO A 62 -11.71 -13.37 -0.46
N PHE A 63 -11.57 -12.23 -1.10
CA PHE A 63 -12.63 -11.71 -1.97
C PHE A 63 -12.80 -12.61 -3.19
N THR A 64 -14.05 -12.84 -3.57
CA THR A 64 -14.39 -13.52 -4.82
C THR A 64 -14.15 -12.60 -6.02
N ASP A 65 -14.02 -13.18 -7.21
CA ASP A 65 -13.87 -12.41 -8.44
C ASP A 65 -15.07 -11.48 -8.69
N ASP A 66 -16.28 -11.90 -8.32
CA ASP A 66 -17.48 -11.08 -8.50
C ASP A 66 -17.54 -9.91 -7.52
N GLU A 67 -17.12 -10.10 -6.27
CA GLU A 67 -16.94 -8.98 -5.34
C GLU A 67 -15.91 -7.97 -5.88
N ILE A 68 -14.78 -8.42 -6.41
CA ILE A 68 -13.74 -7.55 -6.99
C ILE A 68 -14.26 -6.80 -8.22
N LYS A 69 -15.04 -7.46 -9.08
CA LYS A 69 -15.72 -6.81 -10.22
C LYS A 69 -16.65 -5.70 -9.74
N GLU A 70 -17.49 -6.00 -8.74
CA GLU A 70 -18.44 -5.03 -8.19
C GLU A 70 -17.73 -3.84 -7.53
N PHE A 71 -16.67 -4.07 -6.73
CA PHE A 71 -15.86 -2.98 -6.17
C PHE A 71 -15.22 -2.15 -7.27
N THR A 72 -14.74 -2.79 -8.34
CA THR A 72 -14.14 -2.10 -9.48
C THR A 72 -15.18 -1.24 -10.23
N ARG A 73 -16.40 -1.75 -10.40
CA ARG A 73 -17.52 -1.02 -11.01
C ARG A 73 -17.84 0.24 -10.20
N LYS A 74 -18.07 0.10 -8.89
CA LYS A 74 -18.35 1.22 -7.99
C LYS A 74 -17.20 2.24 -7.94
N ALA A 75 -15.96 1.77 -7.91
CA ALA A 75 -14.79 2.64 -7.90
C ALA A 75 -14.68 3.47 -9.19
N LYS A 76 -15.04 2.89 -10.35
CA LYS A 76 -15.07 3.61 -11.63
C LYS A 76 -16.17 4.68 -11.70
N GLU A 77 -17.22 4.55 -10.92
CA GLU A 77 -18.29 5.56 -10.81
C GLU A 77 -17.89 6.68 -9.85
N ILE A 78 -17.46 6.35 -8.64
CA ILE A 78 -17.23 7.31 -7.57
C ILE A 78 -15.90 8.08 -7.76
N ILE A 79 -14.80 7.36 -8.00
CA ILE A 79 -13.46 7.95 -7.93
C ILE A 79 -13.22 9.03 -8.98
N PRO A 80 -13.61 8.89 -10.27
CA PRO A 80 -13.38 9.92 -11.27
C PRO A 80 -14.08 11.25 -10.94
N GLU A 81 -15.30 11.20 -10.43
CA GLU A 81 -16.04 12.39 -10.02
C GLU A 81 -15.31 13.13 -8.89
N ARG A 82 -14.88 12.38 -7.86
CA ARG A 82 -14.13 12.95 -6.74
C ARG A 82 -12.76 13.50 -7.16
N VAL A 83 -12.05 12.81 -8.07
CA VAL A 83 -10.78 13.28 -8.62
C VAL A 83 -10.98 14.59 -9.39
N ASN A 84 -12.01 14.72 -10.22
CA ASN A 84 -12.31 15.97 -10.93
C ASN A 84 -12.57 17.13 -9.96
N PHE A 85 -13.41 16.90 -8.95
CA PHE A 85 -13.72 17.89 -7.93
C PHE A 85 -12.47 18.39 -7.20
N TYR A 86 -11.60 17.49 -6.75
CA TYR A 86 -10.39 17.89 -6.04
C TYR A 86 -9.29 18.41 -6.96
N ALA A 87 -9.19 17.94 -8.21
CA ALA A 87 -8.22 18.47 -9.18
C ALA A 87 -8.48 19.96 -9.47
N GLU A 88 -9.74 20.33 -9.64
CA GLU A 88 -10.17 21.73 -9.79
C GLU A 88 -9.84 22.54 -8.53
N LYS A 89 -10.24 22.04 -7.35
CA LYS A 89 -10.01 22.70 -6.06
C LYS A 89 -8.52 22.92 -5.74
N ILE A 90 -7.65 21.96 -6.12
CA ILE A 90 -6.19 22.05 -5.94
C ILE A 90 -5.55 22.91 -7.04
N GLY A 91 -6.19 23.06 -8.20
CA GLY A 91 -5.65 23.74 -9.36
C GLY A 91 -4.58 22.92 -10.09
N VAL A 92 -4.81 21.61 -10.27
CA VAL A 92 -3.89 20.72 -10.97
C VAL A 92 -4.58 19.93 -12.07
N ILE A 93 -3.80 19.53 -13.07
CA ILE A 93 -4.23 18.61 -14.12
C ILE A 93 -3.62 17.23 -13.92
N TYR A 94 -4.36 16.22 -14.30
CA TYR A 94 -3.88 14.84 -14.35
C TYR A 94 -4.07 14.26 -15.75
N ASN A 95 -3.42 13.12 -16.06
CA ASN A 95 -3.49 12.52 -17.39
C ASN A 95 -4.64 11.50 -17.49
N ARG A 96 -4.58 10.45 -16.68
CA ARG A 96 -5.59 9.39 -16.67
C ARG A 96 -5.79 8.79 -15.28
N ILE A 97 -6.97 8.21 -15.07
CA ILE A 97 -7.31 7.44 -13.90
C ILE A 97 -7.34 5.95 -14.27
N THR A 98 -6.77 5.10 -13.42
CA THR A 98 -6.86 3.66 -13.55
C THR A 98 -7.29 3.06 -12.20
N ILE A 99 -8.36 2.26 -12.21
CA ILE A 99 -8.76 1.47 -11.04
C ILE A 99 -8.05 0.14 -11.07
N ARG A 100 -7.43 -0.24 -9.97
CA ARG A 100 -6.64 -1.49 -9.82
C ARG A 100 -7.02 -2.23 -8.55
N HIS A 101 -6.65 -3.51 -8.47
CA HIS A 101 -6.74 -4.34 -7.26
C HIS A 101 -5.31 -4.69 -6.80
N GLN A 102 -4.64 -3.76 -6.13
CA GLN A 102 -3.25 -3.89 -5.69
C GLN A 102 -3.17 -4.29 -4.22
N LYS A 103 -2.26 -5.24 -3.88
CA LYS A 103 -2.10 -5.74 -2.49
C LYS A 103 -1.31 -4.82 -1.57
N THR A 104 -0.69 -3.74 -2.08
CA THR A 104 0.33 -2.99 -1.33
C THR A 104 0.08 -1.50 -1.20
N ARG A 105 -0.88 -0.93 -1.93
CA ARG A 105 -1.13 0.52 -1.91
C ARG A 105 -2.58 0.86 -2.26
N TRP A 106 -3.01 2.01 -1.77
CA TRP A 106 -4.35 2.54 -1.99
C TRP A 106 -4.44 3.46 -3.21
N GLY A 107 -3.37 4.20 -3.46
CA GLY A 107 -3.23 5.07 -4.61
C GLY A 107 -1.80 5.14 -5.10
N SER A 108 -1.59 5.80 -6.23
CA SER A 108 -0.29 6.27 -6.72
C SER A 108 -0.45 7.32 -7.80
N CYS A 109 0.44 8.31 -7.80
CA CYS A 109 0.58 9.30 -8.86
C CYS A 109 1.97 9.17 -9.51
N SER A 110 2.03 9.16 -10.85
CA SER A 110 3.30 9.23 -11.57
C SER A 110 3.67 10.67 -11.91
N SER A 111 4.94 10.93 -12.23
CA SER A 111 5.40 12.24 -12.71
C SER A 111 4.65 12.71 -13.96
N ALA A 112 4.20 11.78 -14.81
CA ALA A 112 3.36 12.05 -15.97
C ALA A 112 1.88 12.35 -15.64
N GLY A 113 1.49 12.33 -14.36
CA GLY A 113 0.12 12.60 -13.93
C GLY A 113 -0.85 11.42 -14.08
N ASN A 114 -0.36 10.19 -14.24
CA ASN A 114 -1.23 9.03 -14.22
C ASN A 114 -1.57 8.68 -12.78
N LEU A 115 -2.86 8.65 -12.47
CA LEU A 115 -3.41 8.30 -11.17
C LEU A 115 -3.88 6.85 -11.18
N ASN A 116 -3.51 6.09 -10.15
CA ASN A 116 -4.06 4.76 -9.93
C ASN A 116 -4.72 4.73 -8.57
N PHE A 117 -5.87 4.10 -8.45
CA PHE A 117 -6.59 3.92 -7.19
C PHE A 117 -7.00 2.47 -7.01
N ASN A 118 -6.98 2.01 -5.77
CA ASN A 118 -7.42 0.66 -5.42
C ASN A 118 -8.95 0.58 -5.43
N CYS A 119 -9.51 -0.45 -6.08
CA CYS A 119 -10.96 -0.66 -6.11
C CYS A 119 -11.55 -0.85 -4.70
N LEU A 120 -10.77 -1.35 -3.75
CA LEU A 120 -11.21 -1.56 -2.37
C LEU A 120 -11.47 -0.27 -1.59
N LEU A 121 -11.10 0.90 -2.13
CA LEU A 121 -11.43 2.20 -1.51
C LEU A 121 -12.94 2.38 -1.31
N VAL A 122 -13.77 1.77 -2.17
CA VAL A 122 -15.24 1.83 -2.05
C VAL A 122 -15.81 1.13 -0.81
N LEU A 123 -14.98 0.37 -0.09
CA LEU A 123 -15.35 -0.24 1.20
C LEU A 123 -15.22 0.71 2.38
N PHE A 124 -14.78 1.95 2.14
CA PHE A 124 -14.54 2.96 3.16
C PHE A 124 -15.48 4.16 2.98
N PRO A 125 -15.68 4.96 4.04
CA PRO A 125 -16.39 6.25 3.94
C PRO A 125 -15.79 7.15 2.85
N LEU A 126 -16.62 8.03 2.29
CA LEU A 126 -16.24 8.92 1.20
C LEU A 126 -15.04 9.82 1.57
N GLU A 127 -14.98 10.26 2.82
CA GLU A 127 -13.89 11.09 3.33
C GLU A 127 -12.54 10.37 3.34
N VAL A 128 -12.54 9.04 3.50
CA VAL A 128 -11.34 8.21 3.38
C VAL A 128 -10.90 8.11 1.91
N ILE A 129 -11.85 7.94 1.00
CA ILE A 129 -11.58 7.95 -0.46
C ILE A 129 -10.98 9.32 -0.84
N ASP A 130 -11.60 10.41 -0.39
CA ASP A 130 -11.16 11.78 -0.62
C ASP A 130 -9.75 12.03 -0.09
N SER A 131 -9.42 11.51 1.10
CA SER A 131 -8.08 11.65 1.67
C SER A 131 -6.99 11.04 0.77
N VAL A 132 -7.28 9.89 0.15
CA VAL A 132 -6.35 9.26 -0.81
C VAL A 132 -6.29 10.05 -2.12
N ILE A 133 -7.43 10.51 -2.62
CA ILE A 133 -7.51 11.30 -3.86
C ILE A 133 -6.71 12.60 -3.73
N VAL A 134 -6.91 13.34 -2.64
CA VAL A 134 -6.18 14.58 -2.36
C VAL A 134 -4.68 14.30 -2.24
N HIS A 135 -4.28 13.22 -1.56
CA HIS A 135 -2.89 12.79 -1.48
C HIS A 135 -2.25 12.60 -2.85
N GLU A 136 -2.91 11.82 -3.72
CA GLU A 136 -2.36 11.52 -5.05
C GLU A 136 -2.36 12.76 -5.97
N LEU A 137 -3.35 13.63 -5.86
CA LEU A 137 -3.40 14.88 -6.62
C LEU A 137 -2.35 15.89 -6.15
N CYS A 138 -2.06 15.98 -4.84
CA CYS A 138 -1.00 16.86 -4.33
C CYS A 138 0.39 16.46 -4.83
N HIS A 139 0.61 15.21 -5.23
CA HIS A 139 1.83 14.82 -5.93
C HIS A 139 2.03 15.54 -7.27
N ARG A 140 0.99 16.14 -7.87
CA ARG A 140 1.15 17.00 -9.05
C ARG A 140 1.91 18.30 -8.76
N LYS A 141 1.89 18.76 -7.49
CA LYS A 141 2.65 19.93 -7.02
C LYS A 141 3.97 19.53 -6.35
N GLN A 142 3.95 18.46 -5.55
CA GLN A 142 5.08 18.01 -4.74
C GLN A 142 5.23 16.49 -4.84
N MET A 143 6.24 16.01 -5.56
CA MET A 143 6.47 14.57 -5.76
C MET A 143 6.99 13.83 -4.51
N ASN A 144 7.55 14.55 -3.55
CA ASN A 144 8.06 13.99 -2.28
C ASN A 144 7.09 14.32 -1.13
N HIS A 145 7.15 13.51 -0.07
CA HIS A 145 6.35 13.71 1.14
C HIS A 145 7.04 14.69 2.12
N SER A 146 7.45 15.86 1.61
CA SER A 146 8.04 16.95 2.43
C SER A 146 6.98 17.66 3.27
N LYS A 147 7.41 18.57 4.15
CA LYS A 147 6.49 19.44 4.88
C LYS A 147 5.55 20.19 3.94
N ASN A 148 6.07 20.75 2.84
CA ASN A 148 5.27 21.49 1.85
C ASN A 148 4.18 20.63 1.22
N PHE A 149 4.44 19.33 1.01
CA PHE A 149 3.42 18.38 0.52
C PHE A 149 2.24 18.26 1.50
N TYR A 150 2.51 18.07 2.79
CA TYR A 150 1.45 17.96 3.79
C TYR A 150 0.75 19.30 4.04
N ASP A 151 1.46 20.42 3.97
CA ASP A 151 0.85 21.75 4.06
C ASP A 151 -0.14 22.01 2.93
N GLU A 152 0.14 21.55 1.69
CA GLU A 152 -0.81 21.60 0.58
C GLU A 152 -2.03 20.72 0.81
N ILE A 153 -1.86 19.52 1.31
CA ILE A 153 -2.98 18.62 1.62
C ILE A 153 -3.90 19.25 2.69
N GLU A 154 -3.32 19.75 3.80
CA GLU A 154 -4.09 20.28 4.93
C GLU A 154 -4.88 21.55 4.56
N LYS A 155 -4.40 22.36 3.62
CA LYS A 155 -5.16 23.49 3.07
C LYS A 155 -6.43 23.05 2.35
N ILE A 156 -6.38 21.93 1.64
CA ILE A 156 -7.48 21.42 0.82
C ILE A 156 -8.42 20.52 1.61
N PHE A 157 -7.84 19.69 2.49
CA PHE A 157 -8.51 18.68 3.28
C PHE A 157 -7.98 18.65 4.73
N PRO A 158 -8.45 19.57 5.61
CA PRO A 158 -7.89 19.74 6.97
C PRO A 158 -7.94 18.47 7.83
N GLU A 159 -8.94 17.60 7.62
CA GLU A 159 -9.06 16.35 8.36
C GLU A 159 -8.21 15.19 7.78
N TYR A 160 -7.31 15.45 6.84
CA TYR A 160 -6.49 14.44 6.17
C TYR A 160 -5.85 13.45 7.15
N LYS A 161 -5.19 13.95 8.19
CA LYS A 161 -4.49 13.10 9.18
C LYS A 161 -5.40 12.06 9.84
N LYS A 162 -6.65 12.46 10.15
CA LYS A 162 -7.65 11.58 10.75
C LYS A 162 -8.02 10.43 9.83
N TYR A 163 -8.36 10.73 8.57
CA TYR A 163 -8.83 9.73 7.62
C TYR A 163 -7.68 8.88 7.05
N HIS A 164 -6.50 9.47 6.86
CA HIS A 164 -5.29 8.73 6.50
C HIS A 164 -4.90 7.73 7.60
N LYS A 165 -4.95 8.15 8.88
CA LYS A 165 -4.73 7.25 10.02
C LYS A 165 -5.79 6.14 10.06
N TYR A 166 -7.07 6.48 9.89
CA TYR A 166 -8.15 5.49 9.85
C TYR A 166 -7.88 4.42 8.77
N LEU A 167 -7.48 4.83 7.57
CA LEU A 167 -7.14 3.90 6.48
C LEU A 167 -5.90 3.05 6.81
N SER A 168 -4.89 3.65 7.42
CA SER A 168 -3.69 2.93 7.88
C SER A 168 -4.02 1.85 8.90
N ASP A 169 -4.88 2.16 9.88
CA ASP A 169 -5.23 1.26 10.97
C ASP A 169 -6.17 0.12 10.49
N ASN A 170 -7.09 0.41 9.57
CA ASN A 170 -8.16 -0.50 9.17
C ASN A 170 -7.98 -1.12 7.78
N GLY A 171 -7.23 -0.50 6.90
CA GLY A 171 -7.17 -0.89 5.49
C GLY A 171 -6.42 -2.21 5.22
N GLY A 172 -5.39 -2.50 6.00
CA GLY A 172 -4.52 -3.65 5.76
C GLY A 172 -5.24 -5.00 5.72
N GLN A 173 -6.33 -5.16 6.47
CA GLN A 173 -7.13 -6.39 6.47
C GLN A 173 -7.81 -6.64 5.10
N TYR A 174 -8.28 -5.59 4.43
CA TYR A 174 -8.92 -5.68 3.12
C TYR A 174 -7.91 -5.99 2.02
N LEU A 175 -6.74 -5.34 2.02
CA LEU A 175 -5.68 -5.61 1.05
C LEU A 175 -5.21 -7.08 1.08
N ARG A 176 -5.18 -7.70 2.27
CA ARG A 176 -4.82 -9.12 2.42
C ARG A 176 -5.85 -10.08 1.85
N ARG A 177 -7.11 -9.66 1.70
CA ARG A 177 -8.19 -10.46 1.10
C ARG A 177 -8.17 -10.49 -0.43
N LEU A 178 -7.34 -9.67 -1.08
CA LEU A 178 -7.13 -9.76 -2.53
C LEU A 178 -6.39 -11.07 -2.89
N PRO A 179 -6.83 -11.79 -3.94
CA PRO A 179 -6.25 -13.06 -4.36
C PRO A 179 -4.81 -12.96 -4.87
#